data_77c535875fee78509b0b07c03992faa2
#
_entry.id   77c535875fee78509b0b07c03992faa2
#
_cell.length_a   1.000
_cell.length_b   1.000
_cell.length_c   1.000
_cell.angle_alpha   90.00
_cell.angle_beta   90.00
_cell.angle_gamma   90.00
#
_symmetry.space_group_name_H-M   'P 1'
#
loop_
_entity.id
_entity.type
_entity.pdbx_description
1 polymer ?
#
loop_
_entity_poly.entity_id
_entity_poly.type
_entity_poly.pdbx_seq_one_letter_code
_entity_poly.pdbx_strand_id
1 'polypeptide(L)' 'MNTGVLIGITLVLVLLGYLIYALINAETF' A
#
# COMPACT_ATOMS: atom_id res chain seq x y z
N MET A 1 4.12 -18.60 12.15
CA MET A 1 3.51 -17.51 11.37
C MET A 1 2.45 -18.05 10.43
N ASN A 2 1.40 -17.31 10.26
CA ASN A 2 0.27 -17.74 9.45
C ASN A 2 0.38 -17.14 8.04
N THR A 3 0.22 -17.97 7.02
CA THR A 3 0.27 -17.52 5.64
C THR A 3 -0.72 -16.39 5.36
N GLY A 4 -1.92 -16.48 5.95
CA GLY A 4 -2.92 -15.43 5.80
C GLY A 4 -2.47 -14.09 6.35
N VAL A 5 -1.73 -14.10 7.45
CA VAL A 5 -1.19 -12.88 8.05
C VAL A 5 -0.15 -12.25 7.12
N LEU A 6 0.72 -13.07 6.54
CA LEU A 6 1.72 -12.57 5.60
C LEU A 6 1.08 -11.92 4.38
N ILE A 7 0.07 -12.56 3.83
CA ILE A 7 -0.65 -12.02 2.67
C ILE A 7 -1.33 -10.70 3.04
N GLY A 8 -1.96 -10.65 4.22
CA GLY A 8 -2.63 -9.43 4.67
C GLY A 8 -1.68 -8.27 4.84
N ILE A 9 -0.52 -8.52 5.46
CA ILE A 9 0.50 -7.48 5.64
C ILE A 9 0.99 -6.96 4.28
N THR A 10 1.24 -7.87 3.34
CA THR A 10 1.68 -7.48 2.00
C THR A 10 0.63 -6.60 1.32
N LEU A 11 -0.63 -6.98 1.40
CA LEU A 11 -1.72 -6.20 0.80
C LEU A 11 -1.82 -4.82 1.43
N VAL A 12 -1.71 -4.73 2.74
CA VAL A 12 -1.78 -3.45 3.45
C VAL A 12 -0.64 -2.54 3.01
N LEU A 13 0.57 -3.08 2.92
CA LEU A 13 1.73 -2.29 2.48
C LEU A 13 1.56 -1.78 1.05
N VAL A 14 1.04 -2.61 0.17
CA VAL A 14 0.78 -2.21 -1.21
C VAL A 14 -0.26 -1.10 -1.27
N LEU A 15 -1.34 -1.24 -0.50
CA LEU A 15 -2.40 -0.23 -0.48
C LEU A 15 -1.89 1.11 0.08
N LEU A 16 -1.11 1.06 1.15
CA LEU A 16 -0.54 2.27 1.73
C LEU A 16 0.40 2.96 0.75
N GLY A 17 1.25 2.19 0.10
CA GLY A 17 2.15 2.73 -0.92
C GLY A 17 1.40 3.36 -2.07
N TYR A 18 0.32 2.74 -2.48
CA TYR A 18 -0.52 3.27 -3.55
C TYR A 18 -1.15 4.62 -3.15
N LEU A 19 -1.64 4.73 -1.92
CA LEU A 19 -2.23 5.98 -1.44
C LEU A 19 -1.19 7.10 -1.39
N ILE A 20 -0.01 6.81 -0.90
CA ILE A 20 1.08 7.79 -0.85
C ILE A 20 1.45 8.24 -2.25
N TYR A 21 1.59 7.31 -3.17
CA TYR A 21 1.89 7.63 -4.57
C TYR A 21 0.82 8.53 -5.18
N ALA A 22 -0.44 8.21 -4.92
CA ALA A 22 -1.55 9.00 -5.45
C ALA A 22 -1.54 10.43 -4.92
N LEU A 23 -1.20 10.61 -3.63
CA LEU A 23 -1.10 11.94 -3.04
C LEU A 23 0.00 12.76 -3.69
N ILE A 24 1.17 12.17 -3.85
CA ILE A 24 2.31 12.85 -4.46
C ILE A 24 1.99 13.19 -5.91
N ASN A 25 1.37 12.27 -6.62
CA ASN A 25 1.04 12.47 -8.03
C ASN A 25 -0.06 13.52 -8.21
N ALA A 26 -0.95 13.63 -7.24
CA ALA A 26 -2.02 14.61 -7.30
C ALA A 26 -1.51 16.05 -7.22
N GLU A 27 -0.37 16.25 -6.55
CA GLU A 27 0.21 17.58 -6.42
C GLU A 27 1.05 18.00 -7.61
N THR A 28 1.28 17.10 -8.54
CA THR A 28 2.24 17.32 -9.61
C THR A 28 1.66 18.04 -10.84
N PHE A 29 0.41 18.35 -10.84
CA PHE A 29 -0.14 19.02 -12.02
C PHE A 29 -0.14 20.53 -11.97
#